data_0804fd19b92b27807c3e096041673bc1
#
_entry.id   0804fd19b92b27807c3e096041673bc1
#
_cell.length_a   1.000
_cell.length_b   1.000
_cell.length_c   1.000
_cell.angle_alpha   90.00
_cell.angle_beta   90.00
_cell.angle_gamma   90.00
#
_symmetry.space_group_name_H-M   'P 1'
#
loop_
_entity.id
_entity.type
_entity.pdbx_description
1 polymer ?
#
loop_
_entity_poly.entity_id
_entity_poly.type
_entity_poly.pdbx_seq_one_letter_code
_entity_poly.pdbx_strand_id
1 'polypeptide(L)'
;MKRELKVNYKVWEAMNKPQPIIVIIGGRGSGKSLGVGDVLTFQMDTQAFDVYCLREFQDSLADSVHKVFKGSINDRLKLEGWDVQQNTVIAPNGASTTYKGANRNPDNVQSAQGYLRSWFEESHRASQDSLDKLLPTIIRNPGAKCIFTANPQSSGDPFSQRFIVPYQEALDRDGFYEDDLHYVVIVNWRDNPWWNKEQEALRKWDFENLERCLLYTSPSPRDRQRSRMPSSA
;
A
#
# COMPACT_ATOMS: atom_id res chain seq x y z
N MET A 1 -0.94 7.21 28.62
CA MET A 1 -0.91 8.37 27.70
C MET A 1 -1.73 8.00 26.46
N LYS A 2 -2.76 8.77 26.08
CA LYS A 2 -3.46 8.54 24.80
C LYS A 2 -2.48 8.90 23.69
N ARG A 3 -2.08 7.92 22.89
CA ARG A 3 -1.28 8.15 21.67
C ARG A 3 -2.25 8.50 20.55
N GLU A 4 -2.07 9.64 19.91
CA GLU A 4 -2.86 10.07 18.77
C GLU A 4 -2.18 9.54 17.50
N LEU A 5 -2.86 8.64 16.79
CA LEU A 5 -2.38 8.08 15.53
C LEU A 5 -2.81 8.98 14.38
N LYS A 6 -1.86 9.72 13.81
CA LYS A 6 -2.07 10.45 12.56
C LYS A 6 -1.94 9.47 11.39
N VAL A 7 -3.05 9.03 10.82
CA VAL A 7 -3.08 8.03 9.74
C VAL A 7 -4.02 8.47 8.62
N ASN A 8 -3.75 8.00 7.41
CA ASN A 8 -4.72 8.10 6.32
C ASN A 8 -5.95 7.26 6.68
N TYR A 9 -7.12 7.90 6.81
CA TYR A 9 -8.35 7.24 7.26
C TYR A 9 -8.75 6.06 6.38
N LYS A 10 -8.67 6.21 5.04
CA LYS A 10 -9.02 5.13 4.11
C LYS A 10 -8.07 3.94 4.24
N VAL A 11 -6.78 4.19 4.50
CA VAL A 11 -5.82 3.12 4.77
C VAL A 11 -6.15 2.43 6.09
N TRP A 12 -6.44 3.20 7.14
CA TRP A 12 -6.86 2.65 8.43
C TRP A 12 -8.11 1.78 8.28
N GLU A 13 -9.14 2.27 7.59
CA GLU A 13 -10.36 1.52 7.33
C GLU A 13 -10.06 0.22 6.57
N ALA A 14 -9.33 0.30 5.45
CA ALA A 14 -8.97 -0.86 4.64
C ALA A 14 -8.23 -1.94 5.44
N MET A 15 -7.24 -1.54 6.25
CA MET A 15 -6.45 -2.47 7.06
C MET A 15 -7.26 -3.19 8.14
N ASN A 16 -8.38 -2.61 8.57
CA ASN A 16 -9.29 -3.20 9.56
C ASN A 16 -10.48 -3.96 8.95
N LYS A 17 -10.64 -3.96 7.64
CA LYS A 17 -11.66 -4.78 6.95
C LYS A 17 -11.42 -6.28 7.16
N PRO A 18 -12.47 -7.11 7.20
CA PRO A 18 -12.33 -8.55 7.44
C PRO A 18 -11.71 -9.32 6.26
N GLN A 19 -11.79 -8.79 5.05
CA GLN A 19 -11.33 -9.45 3.84
C GLN A 19 -9.86 -9.87 3.89
N PRO A 20 -9.51 -11.04 3.35
CA PRO A 20 -8.13 -11.53 3.32
C PRO A 20 -7.26 -10.83 2.26
N ILE A 21 -7.86 -10.16 1.28
CA ILE A 21 -7.15 -9.43 0.22
C ILE A 21 -7.49 -7.95 0.32
N ILE A 22 -6.52 -7.14 0.71
CA ILE A 22 -6.64 -5.69 0.84
C ILE A 22 -5.80 -5.02 -0.24
N VAL A 23 -6.43 -4.22 -1.08
CA VAL A 23 -5.78 -3.55 -2.22
C VAL A 23 -5.93 -2.03 -2.07
N ILE A 24 -4.82 -1.34 -1.90
CA ILE A 24 -4.78 0.12 -1.71
C ILE A 24 -4.06 0.73 -2.91
N ILE A 25 -4.82 1.35 -3.79
CA ILE A 25 -4.32 1.97 -5.01
C ILE A 25 -4.33 3.48 -4.92
N GLY A 26 -3.37 4.13 -5.58
CA GLY A 26 -3.32 5.60 -5.59
C GLY A 26 -2.01 6.13 -6.12
N GLY A 27 -2.00 7.40 -6.49
CA GLY A 27 -0.83 8.10 -7.01
C GLY A 27 0.29 8.28 -5.97
N ARG A 28 1.41 8.81 -6.43
CA ARG A 28 2.49 9.26 -5.53
C ARG A 28 1.95 10.34 -4.59
N GLY A 29 2.46 10.36 -3.37
CA GLY A 29 2.04 11.35 -2.37
C GLY A 29 0.67 11.07 -1.73
N SER A 30 -0.04 9.98 -2.07
CA SER A 30 -1.31 9.62 -1.42
C SER A 30 -1.17 9.15 0.04
N GLY A 31 0.04 8.89 0.52
CA GLY A 31 0.31 8.44 1.89
C GLY A 31 0.04 6.96 2.14
N LYS A 32 -0.27 6.15 1.09
CA LYS A 32 -0.62 4.74 1.23
C LYS A 32 0.45 3.89 1.92
N SER A 33 1.71 3.96 1.45
CA SER A 33 2.80 3.15 2.02
C SER A 33 3.14 3.57 3.46
N LEU A 34 3.13 4.88 3.76
CA LEU A 34 3.29 5.38 5.12
C LEU A 34 2.15 4.90 6.02
N GLY A 35 0.90 5.03 5.55
CA GLY A 35 -0.27 4.60 6.30
C GLY A 35 -0.27 3.10 6.59
N VAL A 36 0.04 2.26 5.59
CA VAL A 36 0.15 0.80 5.79
C VAL A 36 1.25 0.45 6.79
N GLY A 37 2.43 1.07 6.66
CA GLY A 37 3.53 0.85 7.61
C GLY A 37 3.18 1.26 9.03
N ASP A 38 2.49 2.40 9.22
CA ASP A 38 2.08 2.86 10.55
C ASP A 38 1.03 1.94 11.18
N VAL A 39 0.04 1.49 10.38
CA VAL A 39 -0.98 0.55 10.88
C VAL A 39 -0.35 -0.80 11.22
N LEU A 40 0.52 -1.35 10.36
CA LEU A 40 1.22 -2.60 10.64
C LEU A 40 2.10 -2.48 11.89
N THR A 41 2.87 -1.39 12.03
CA THR A 41 3.70 -1.14 13.21
C THR A 41 2.85 -1.08 14.48
N PHE A 42 1.73 -0.35 14.45
CA PHE A 42 0.78 -0.28 15.57
C PHE A 42 0.18 -1.65 15.90
N GLN A 43 -0.21 -2.42 14.89
CA GLN A 43 -0.74 -3.77 15.09
C GLN A 43 0.33 -4.72 15.65
N MET A 44 1.58 -4.67 15.19
CA MET A 44 2.69 -5.45 15.74
C MET A 44 2.98 -5.09 17.20
N ASP A 45 2.88 -3.81 17.58
CA ASP A 45 3.08 -3.35 18.97
C ASP A 45 2.03 -3.93 19.93
N THR A 46 0.81 -4.15 19.42
CA THR A 46 -0.34 -4.60 20.23
C THR A 46 -0.66 -6.08 20.10
N GLN A 47 -0.20 -6.72 19.01
CA GLN A 47 -0.49 -8.12 18.67
C GLN A 47 0.80 -8.80 18.20
N ALA A 48 1.14 -9.93 18.78
CA ALA A 48 2.37 -10.65 18.45
C ALA A 48 2.20 -11.44 17.14
N PHE A 49 2.44 -10.80 15.98
CA PHE A 49 2.51 -11.46 14.67
C PHE A 49 3.63 -10.87 13.82
N ASP A 50 4.24 -11.71 12.99
CA ASP A 50 5.25 -11.31 12.03
C ASP A 50 4.63 -10.74 10.75
N VAL A 51 5.35 -9.81 10.11
CA VAL A 51 4.97 -9.19 8.84
C VAL A 51 5.95 -9.62 7.75
N TYR A 52 5.41 -10.17 6.67
CA TYR A 52 6.17 -10.53 5.47
C TYR A 52 6.04 -9.44 4.41
N CYS A 53 7.13 -8.74 4.13
CA CYS A 53 7.16 -7.66 3.16
C CYS A 53 7.77 -8.12 1.84
N LEU A 54 7.06 -7.86 0.75
CA LEU A 54 7.42 -8.24 -0.60
C LEU A 54 7.49 -7.04 -1.54
N ARG A 55 8.40 -7.13 -2.50
CA ARG A 55 8.43 -6.40 -3.77
C ARG A 55 8.79 -7.37 -4.89
N GLU A 56 8.45 -7.00 -6.13
CA GLU A 56 8.89 -7.80 -7.29
C GLU A 56 10.42 -7.82 -7.38
N PHE A 57 11.08 -6.65 -7.24
CA PHE A 57 12.53 -6.53 -7.28
C PHE A 57 13.09 -6.18 -5.89
N GLN A 58 14.06 -6.98 -5.43
CA GLN A 58 14.61 -6.87 -4.07
C GLN A 58 15.50 -5.64 -3.85
N ASP A 59 16.16 -5.13 -4.88
CA ASP A 59 17.25 -4.13 -4.76
C ASP A 59 16.85 -2.80 -4.11
N SER A 60 15.55 -2.57 -3.93
CA SER A 60 15.03 -1.36 -3.26
C SER A 60 14.08 -1.66 -2.08
N LEU A 61 13.83 -2.92 -1.75
CA LEU A 61 12.85 -3.30 -0.73
C LEU A 61 13.31 -2.94 0.68
N ALA A 62 14.52 -3.38 1.04
CA ALA A 62 15.09 -3.08 2.34
C ALA A 62 15.21 -1.57 2.58
N ASP A 63 15.57 -0.80 1.53
CA ASP A 63 15.70 0.65 1.64
C ASP A 63 14.38 1.39 1.77
N SER A 64 13.32 0.96 1.11
CA SER A 64 12.05 1.70 1.12
C SER A 64 11.10 1.27 2.23
N VAL A 65 10.77 -0.03 2.30
CA VAL A 65 9.81 -0.55 3.28
C VAL A 65 10.40 -0.52 4.68
N HIS A 66 11.67 -0.89 4.84
CA HIS A 66 12.36 -0.79 6.11
C HIS A 66 12.41 0.66 6.63
N LYS A 67 12.69 1.65 5.76
CA LYS A 67 12.62 3.07 6.13
C LYS A 67 11.22 3.50 6.58
N VAL A 68 10.17 2.94 6.00
CA VAL A 68 8.80 3.22 6.44
C VAL A 68 8.58 2.73 7.87
N PHE A 69 8.96 1.48 8.18
CA PHE A 69 8.85 0.95 9.55
C PHE A 69 9.72 1.73 10.54
N LYS A 70 10.98 1.99 10.20
CA LYS A 70 11.88 2.80 11.05
C LYS A 70 11.30 4.19 11.33
N GLY A 71 10.79 4.89 10.32
CA GLY A 71 10.13 6.17 10.49
C GLY A 71 8.81 6.08 11.25
N SER A 72 8.08 4.96 11.13
CA SER A 72 6.90 4.68 11.96
C SER A 72 7.27 4.59 13.44
N ILE A 73 8.26 3.76 13.76
CA ILE A 73 8.70 3.49 15.14
C ILE A 73 9.26 4.75 15.78
N ASN A 74 10.25 5.40 15.13
CA ASN A 74 11.05 6.46 15.75
C ASN A 74 10.39 7.84 15.71
N ASP A 75 9.72 8.16 14.58
CA ASP A 75 9.32 9.54 14.30
C ASP A 75 7.80 9.75 14.46
N ARG A 76 6.98 8.85 13.89
CA ARG A 76 5.53 9.05 13.83
C ARG A 76 4.80 8.49 15.04
N LEU A 77 5.10 7.26 15.47
CA LEU A 77 4.47 6.62 16.63
C LEU A 77 5.29 6.78 17.92
N LYS A 78 6.58 7.05 17.80
CA LYS A 78 7.53 7.22 18.92
C LYS A 78 7.43 6.06 19.91
N LEU A 79 7.62 4.85 19.39
CA LEU A 79 7.53 3.61 20.16
C LEU A 79 8.86 3.31 20.86
N GLU A 80 8.78 2.84 22.08
CA GLU A 80 9.95 2.46 22.89
C GLU A 80 10.11 0.94 22.92
N GLY A 81 11.34 0.47 23.13
CA GLY A 81 11.66 -0.95 23.29
C GLY A 81 11.74 -1.74 21.97
N TRP A 82 11.60 -1.09 20.83
CA TRP A 82 11.80 -1.73 19.53
C TRP A 82 13.29 -1.85 19.19
N ASP A 83 13.68 -3.00 18.62
CA ASP A 83 15.01 -3.22 18.04
C ASP A 83 14.95 -3.00 16.51
N VAL A 84 15.60 -1.92 16.06
CA VAL A 84 15.64 -1.54 14.64
C VAL A 84 17.00 -1.95 14.07
N GLN A 85 17.08 -3.14 13.50
CA GLN A 85 18.27 -3.70 12.88
C GLN A 85 18.37 -3.29 11.40
N GLN A 86 19.44 -3.70 10.72
CA GLN A 86 19.67 -3.35 9.32
C GLN A 86 18.60 -3.95 8.36
N ASN A 87 18.14 -5.18 8.62
CA ASN A 87 17.28 -5.95 7.73
C ASN A 87 15.99 -6.46 8.39
N THR A 88 15.64 -5.96 9.55
CA THR A 88 14.41 -6.29 10.26
C THR A 88 14.11 -5.23 11.31
N VAL A 89 12.86 -5.15 11.73
CA VAL A 89 12.48 -4.49 12.96
C VAL A 89 11.81 -5.51 13.88
N ILE A 90 12.08 -5.43 15.18
CA ILE A 90 11.56 -6.37 16.17
C ILE A 90 10.84 -5.58 17.25
N ALA A 91 9.58 -5.91 17.48
CA ALA A 91 8.75 -5.32 18.51
C ALA A 91 9.10 -5.89 19.90
N PRO A 92 8.77 -5.21 21.00
CA PRO A 92 9.03 -5.71 22.37
C PRO A 92 8.37 -7.05 22.67
N ASN A 93 7.29 -7.40 21.98
CA ASN A 93 6.58 -8.68 22.12
C ASN A 93 7.17 -9.80 21.23
N GLY A 94 8.27 -9.54 20.50
CA GLY A 94 8.94 -10.48 19.61
C GLY A 94 8.44 -10.49 18.16
N ALA A 95 7.38 -9.76 17.83
CA ALA A 95 6.91 -9.62 16.45
C ALA A 95 7.98 -8.98 15.56
N SER A 96 8.18 -9.50 14.36
CA SER A 96 9.28 -9.07 13.48
C SER A 96 8.84 -8.85 12.04
N THR A 97 9.70 -8.17 11.24
CA THR A 97 9.51 -8.01 9.81
C THR A 97 10.52 -8.82 9.01
N THR A 98 10.07 -9.41 7.92
CA THR A 98 10.92 -10.08 6.92
C THR A 98 10.75 -9.40 5.56
N TYR A 99 11.87 -9.14 4.87
CA TYR A 99 11.88 -8.46 3.56
C TYR A 99 12.42 -9.39 2.48
N LYS A 100 11.64 -9.62 1.40
CA LYS A 100 12.02 -10.52 0.29
C LYS A 100 11.60 -9.96 -1.07
N GLY A 101 12.44 -10.20 -2.09
CA GLY A 101 12.09 -9.98 -3.50
C GLY A 101 11.40 -11.20 -4.09
N ALA A 102 10.34 -10.99 -4.87
CA ALA A 102 9.58 -12.08 -5.48
C ALA A 102 10.25 -12.63 -6.75
N ASN A 103 10.83 -11.77 -7.59
CA ASN A 103 11.32 -12.14 -8.92
C ASN A 103 12.58 -13.04 -8.91
N ARG A 104 13.55 -12.80 -8.01
CA ARG A 104 14.84 -13.54 -8.04
C ARG A 104 14.74 -14.96 -7.50
N ASN A 105 13.75 -15.25 -6.69
CA ASN A 105 13.54 -16.59 -6.14
C ASN A 105 12.04 -16.81 -5.89
N PRO A 106 11.36 -17.59 -6.74
CA PRO A 106 9.96 -17.96 -6.56
C PRO A 106 9.66 -18.62 -5.19
N ASP A 107 10.66 -19.25 -4.57
CA ASP A 107 10.53 -19.85 -3.24
C ASP A 107 10.35 -18.77 -2.15
N ASN A 108 10.80 -17.53 -2.39
CA ASN A 108 10.52 -16.42 -1.49
C ASN A 108 9.02 -16.17 -1.34
N VAL A 109 8.22 -16.37 -2.38
CA VAL A 109 6.77 -16.22 -2.34
C VAL A 109 6.13 -17.33 -1.50
N GLN A 110 6.63 -18.55 -1.61
CA GLN A 110 6.18 -19.69 -0.81
C GLN A 110 6.60 -19.56 0.67
N SER A 111 7.71 -18.87 0.95
CA SER A 111 8.16 -18.58 2.32
C SER A 111 7.22 -17.63 3.09
N ALA A 112 6.23 -17.00 2.43
CA ALA A 112 5.17 -16.26 3.08
C ALA A 112 4.18 -17.16 3.86
N GLN A 113 4.30 -18.47 3.74
CA GLN A 113 3.48 -19.42 4.50
C GLN A 113 3.69 -19.22 6.01
N GLY A 114 2.58 -19.12 6.75
CA GLY A 114 2.62 -18.95 8.22
C GLY A 114 2.53 -17.49 8.69
N TYR A 115 2.78 -16.51 7.82
CA TYR A 115 2.62 -15.11 8.17
C TYR A 115 1.13 -14.70 8.17
N LEU A 116 0.72 -13.98 9.22
CA LEU A 116 -0.64 -13.43 9.31
C LEU A 116 -0.80 -12.12 8.54
N ARG A 117 0.30 -11.43 8.24
CA ARG A 117 0.29 -10.20 7.43
C ARG A 117 1.38 -10.26 6.40
N SER A 118 1.00 -10.14 5.14
CA SER A 118 1.93 -10.04 4.03
C SER A 118 1.66 -8.75 3.26
N TRP A 119 2.67 -7.93 3.11
CA TRP A 119 2.57 -6.65 2.42
C TRP A 119 3.40 -6.65 1.14
N PHE A 120 2.73 -6.62 0.00
CA PHE A 120 3.36 -6.47 -1.31
C PHE A 120 3.35 -4.99 -1.73
N GLU A 121 4.48 -4.35 -1.57
CA GLU A 121 4.69 -2.93 -1.90
C GLU A 121 5.07 -2.77 -3.38
N GLU A 122 4.64 -1.66 -4.03
CA GLU A 122 4.75 -1.44 -5.48
C GLU A 122 4.18 -2.59 -6.33
N SER A 123 3.11 -3.19 -5.90
CA SER A 123 2.53 -4.39 -6.49
C SER A 123 2.02 -4.23 -7.93
N HIS A 124 1.93 -3.00 -8.47
CA HIS A 124 1.71 -2.76 -9.90
C HIS A 124 2.81 -3.32 -10.81
N ARG A 125 3.97 -3.68 -10.23
CA ARG A 125 5.09 -4.34 -10.93
C ARG A 125 5.08 -5.85 -10.80
N ALA A 126 4.12 -6.41 -10.03
CA ALA A 126 4.04 -7.85 -9.81
C ALA A 126 3.84 -8.62 -11.12
N SER A 127 4.61 -9.67 -11.30
CA SER A 127 4.38 -10.62 -12.39
C SER A 127 3.14 -11.47 -12.10
N GLN A 128 2.54 -12.04 -13.16
CA GLN A 128 1.43 -12.97 -12.99
C GLN A 128 1.84 -14.17 -12.13
N ASP A 129 3.03 -14.72 -12.34
CA ASP A 129 3.57 -15.84 -11.57
C ASP A 129 3.69 -15.52 -10.07
N SER A 130 4.17 -14.31 -9.73
CA SER A 130 4.24 -13.86 -8.34
C SER A 130 2.87 -13.79 -7.69
N LEU A 131 1.86 -13.24 -8.37
CA LEU A 131 0.50 -13.14 -7.86
C LEU A 131 -0.15 -14.52 -7.68
N ASP A 132 0.02 -15.41 -8.66
CA ASP A 132 -0.59 -16.74 -8.67
C ASP A 132 -0.01 -17.66 -7.60
N LYS A 133 1.25 -17.47 -7.21
CA LYS A 133 1.89 -18.20 -6.12
C LYS A 133 1.60 -17.60 -4.75
N LEU A 134 1.59 -16.27 -4.63
CA LEU A 134 1.46 -15.57 -3.35
C LEU A 134 0.09 -15.76 -2.72
N LEU A 135 -0.97 -15.52 -3.49
CA LEU A 135 -2.33 -15.52 -2.95
C LEU A 135 -2.73 -16.87 -2.33
N PRO A 136 -2.59 -18.02 -3.03
CA PRO A 136 -2.90 -19.30 -2.42
C PRO A 136 -2.04 -19.63 -1.20
N THR A 137 -0.79 -19.15 -1.18
CA THR A 137 0.14 -19.39 -0.07
C THR A 137 -0.30 -18.70 1.20
N ILE A 138 -0.74 -17.43 1.11
CA ILE A 138 -1.14 -16.63 2.27
C ILE A 138 -2.54 -17.02 2.76
N ILE A 139 -3.51 -17.14 1.84
CA ILE A 139 -4.92 -17.37 2.18
C ILE A 139 -5.15 -18.73 2.88
N ARG A 140 -4.21 -19.68 2.79
CA ARG A 140 -4.28 -20.96 3.54
C ARG A 140 -4.34 -20.76 5.05
N ASN A 141 -3.77 -19.67 5.56
CA ASN A 141 -3.75 -19.43 7.00
C ASN A 141 -5.02 -18.67 7.42
N PRO A 142 -5.89 -19.24 8.28
CA PRO A 142 -7.06 -18.52 8.77
C PRO A 142 -6.69 -17.19 9.42
N GLY A 143 -7.36 -16.12 9.03
CA GLY A 143 -7.11 -14.76 9.54
C GLY A 143 -5.89 -14.05 8.93
N ALA A 144 -5.17 -14.70 7.98
CA ALA A 144 -4.10 -14.04 7.25
C ALA A 144 -4.65 -12.99 6.28
N LYS A 145 -3.87 -11.92 6.08
CA LYS A 145 -4.18 -10.86 5.11
C LYS A 145 -3.01 -10.63 4.15
N CYS A 146 -3.35 -10.54 2.87
CA CYS A 146 -2.46 -10.06 1.82
C CYS A 146 -2.79 -8.60 1.50
N ILE A 147 -1.84 -7.72 1.75
CA ILE A 147 -2.00 -6.28 1.60
C ILE A 147 -1.17 -5.84 0.39
N PHE A 148 -1.82 -5.21 -0.58
CA PHE A 148 -1.19 -4.68 -1.78
C PHE A 148 -1.21 -3.16 -1.77
N THR A 149 -0.06 -2.54 -2.02
CA THR A 149 0.02 -1.09 -2.29
C THR A 149 0.54 -0.87 -3.71
N ALA A 150 -0.23 -0.14 -4.51
CA ALA A 150 0.10 0.08 -5.91
C ALA A 150 -0.10 1.53 -6.36
N ASN A 151 0.70 1.93 -7.35
CA ASN A 151 0.49 3.11 -8.18
C ASN A 151 0.28 2.63 -9.62
N PRO A 152 -0.94 2.25 -10.03
CA PRO A 152 -1.20 1.67 -11.33
C PRO A 152 -0.80 2.62 -12.45
N GLN A 153 -0.10 2.10 -13.47
CA GLN A 153 0.37 2.87 -14.62
C GLN A 153 -0.30 2.42 -15.92
N SER A 154 -0.75 1.18 -15.97
CA SER A 154 -1.38 0.58 -17.16
C SER A 154 -2.54 -0.32 -16.71
N SER A 155 -3.59 -0.36 -17.52
CA SER A 155 -4.67 -1.34 -17.34
C SER A 155 -4.27 -2.74 -17.82
N GLY A 156 -3.18 -2.87 -18.57
CA GLY A 156 -2.72 -4.14 -19.14
C GLY A 156 -1.76 -4.93 -18.25
N ASP A 157 -1.29 -4.37 -17.12
CA ASP A 157 -0.42 -5.13 -16.21
C ASP A 157 -1.21 -6.19 -15.42
N PRO A 158 -0.55 -7.31 -14.99
CA PRO A 158 -1.22 -8.42 -14.29
C PRO A 158 -1.96 -7.99 -13.02
N PHE A 159 -1.40 -7.05 -12.27
CA PHE A 159 -2.03 -6.53 -11.07
C PHE A 159 -3.32 -5.77 -11.39
N SER A 160 -3.29 -4.88 -12.37
CA SER A 160 -4.45 -4.10 -12.79
C SER A 160 -5.54 -4.98 -13.39
N GLN A 161 -5.18 -5.98 -14.19
CA GLN A 161 -6.13 -6.97 -14.75
C GLN A 161 -6.83 -7.78 -13.66
N ARG A 162 -6.15 -8.06 -12.55
CA ARG A 162 -6.72 -8.84 -11.45
C ARG A 162 -7.55 -8.01 -10.48
N PHE A 163 -7.08 -6.83 -10.09
CA PHE A 163 -7.62 -6.09 -8.95
C PHE A 163 -8.28 -4.75 -9.29
N ILE A 164 -8.18 -4.26 -10.51
CA ILE A 164 -8.72 -2.95 -10.90
C ILE A 164 -9.76 -3.09 -12.01
N VAL A 165 -9.38 -3.70 -13.13
CA VAL A 165 -10.24 -3.79 -14.33
C VAL A 165 -11.58 -4.46 -14.02
N PRO A 166 -11.67 -5.58 -13.27
CA PRO A 166 -12.95 -6.21 -12.95
C PRO A 166 -13.87 -5.35 -12.09
N TYR A 167 -13.30 -4.40 -11.34
CA TYR A 167 -14.02 -3.59 -10.36
C TYR A 167 -14.10 -2.11 -10.75
N GLN A 168 -13.72 -1.77 -12.00
CA GLN A 168 -13.58 -0.39 -12.46
C GLN A 168 -14.83 0.45 -12.25
N GLU A 169 -16.03 -0.09 -12.52
CA GLU A 169 -17.29 0.63 -12.33
C GLU A 169 -17.54 1.02 -10.88
N ALA A 170 -17.30 0.12 -9.93
CA ALA A 170 -17.44 0.41 -8.50
C ALA A 170 -16.38 1.40 -8.03
N LEU A 171 -15.13 1.23 -8.47
CA LEU A 171 -14.04 2.15 -8.15
C LEU A 171 -14.29 3.56 -8.68
N ASP A 172 -14.87 3.69 -9.88
CA ASP A 172 -15.20 4.98 -10.48
C ASP A 172 -16.39 5.66 -9.79
N ARG A 173 -17.38 4.89 -9.33
CA ARG A 173 -18.57 5.39 -8.67
C ARG A 173 -18.33 5.74 -7.20
N ASP A 174 -17.76 4.80 -6.44
CA ASP A 174 -17.71 4.83 -4.97
C ASP A 174 -16.30 5.09 -4.42
N GLY A 175 -15.27 4.88 -5.26
CA GLY A 175 -13.86 4.96 -4.85
C GLY A 175 -13.36 3.70 -4.13
N PHE A 176 -14.21 2.67 -4.00
CA PHE A 176 -13.85 1.37 -3.44
C PHE A 176 -14.73 0.25 -4.03
N TYR A 177 -14.26 -0.99 -3.85
CA TYR A 177 -15.00 -2.21 -4.09
C TYR A 177 -14.82 -3.17 -2.92
N GLU A 178 -15.87 -3.92 -2.58
CA GLU A 178 -15.88 -4.87 -1.47
C GLU A 178 -16.69 -6.12 -1.85
N ASP A 179 -16.10 -7.32 -1.60
CA ASP A 179 -16.76 -8.61 -1.63
C ASP A 179 -16.24 -9.48 -0.47
N ASP A 180 -16.54 -10.78 -0.45
CA ASP A 180 -16.10 -11.69 0.62
C ASP A 180 -14.58 -11.89 0.67
N LEU A 181 -13.86 -11.67 -0.43
CA LEU A 181 -12.42 -11.88 -0.56
C LEU A 181 -11.62 -10.58 -0.64
N HIS A 182 -12.19 -9.55 -1.26
CA HIS A 182 -11.47 -8.35 -1.64
C HIS A 182 -12.03 -7.10 -0.99
N TYR A 183 -11.13 -6.24 -0.55
CA TYR A 183 -11.41 -4.83 -0.34
C TYR A 183 -10.41 -4.01 -1.15
N VAL A 184 -10.90 -3.31 -2.17
CA VAL A 184 -10.09 -2.49 -3.08
C VAL A 184 -10.48 -1.03 -2.87
N VAL A 185 -9.51 -0.15 -2.58
CA VAL A 185 -9.80 1.26 -2.30
C VAL A 185 -8.84 2.20 -3.00
N ILE A 186 -9.39 3.31 -3.50
CA ILE A 186 -8.62 4.42 -4.07
C ILE A 186 -8.29 5.44 -2.99
N VAL A 187 -7.00 5.70 -2.80
CA VAL A 187 -6.50 6.79 -1.96
C VAL A 187 -5.78 7.85 -2.80
N ASN A 188 -5.98 9.11 -2.46
CA ASN A 188 -5.38 10.21 -3.18
C ASN A 188 -4.64 11.18 -2.23
N TRP A 189 -4.06 12.23 -2.78
CA TRP A 189 -3.31 13.21 -2.01
C TRP A 189 -4.17 13.94 -0.95
N ARG A 190 -5.50 14.09 -1.19
CA ARG A 190 -6.44 14.72 -0.23
C ARG A 190 -6.64 13.87 1.01
N ASP A 191 -6.46 12.55 0.89
CA ASP A 191 -6.57 11.60 2.00
C ASP A 191 -5.26 11.53 2.81
N ASN A 192 -4.17 12.17 2.32
CA ASN A 192 -2.85 12.11 2.95
C ASN A 192 -2.71 13.14 4.08
N PRO A 193 -2.67 12.72 5.36
CA PRO A 193 -2.55 13.64 6.48
C PRO A 193 -1.16 14.30 6.58
N TRP A 194 -0.15 13.79 5.87
CA TRP A 194 1.22 14.34 5.83
C TRP A 194 1.47 15.22 4.61
N TRP A 195 0.41 15.55 3.82
CA TRP A 195 0.52 16.42 2.65
C TRP A 195 0.98 17.81 3.08
N ASN A 196 2.04 18.33 2.45
CA ASN A 196 2.66 19.61 2.81
C ASN A 196 2.49 20.68 1.71
N LYS A 197 2.92 21.92 2.02
CA LYS A 197 2.76 23.07 1.14
C LYS A 197 3.60 22.94 -0.14
N GLU A 198 4.78 22.34 -0.04
CA GLU A 198 5.71 22.13 -1.15
C GLU A 198 5.13 21.10 -2.14
N GLN A 199 4.55 20.02 -1.63
CA GLN A 199 3.84 19.03 -2.44
C GLN A 199 2.62 19.63 -3.13
N GLU A 200 1.87 20.50 -2.45
CA GLU A 200 0.72 21.18 -3.04
C GLU A 200 1.14 22.18 -4.11
N ALA A 201 2.24 22.92 -3.91
CA ALA A 201 2.78 23.84 -4.90
C ALA A 201 3.24 23.08 -6.17
N LEU A 202 3.96 21.96 -6.00
CA LEU A 202 4.38 21.12 -7.10
C LEU A 202 3.18 20.55 -7.86
N ARG A 203 2.18 20.01 -7.14
CA ARG A 203 0.96 19.46 -7.74
C ARG A 203 0.21 20.51 -8.59
N LYS A 204 0.10 21.76 -8.10
CA LYS A 204 -0.53 22.86 -8.84
C LYS A 204 0.25 23.17 -10.11
N TRP A 205 1.55 23.28 -9.99
CA TRP A 205 2.42 23.55 -11.12
C TRP A 205 2.34 22.45 -12.19
N ASP A 206 2.38 21.17 -11.76
CA ASP A 206 2.22 20.02 -12.66
C ASP A 206 0.88 20.03 -13.37
N PHE A 207 -0.20 20.35 -12.64
CA PHE A 207 -1.56 20.42 -13.20
C PHE A 207 -1.71 21.53 -14.24
N GLU A 208 -1.04 22.65 -14.05
CA GLU A 208 -1.09 23.82 -14.95
C GLU A 208 -0.18 23.69 -16.17
N ASN A 209 0.92 22.94 -16.06
CA ASN A 209 1.99 22.92 -17.05
C ASN A 209 2.23 21.58 -17.75
N LEU A 210 1.67 20.48 -17.26
CA LEU A 210 1.87 19.15 -17.81
C LEU A 210 0.54 18.56 -18.34
N GLU A 211 0.54 18.11 -19.59
CA GLU A 211 -0.63 17.46 -20.23
C GLU A 211 -1.05 16.16 -19.52
N ARG A 212 -0.16 15.55 -18.76
CA ARG A 212 -0.40 14.33 -17.98
C ARG A 212 0.14 14.49 -16.55
N CYS A 213 -0.69 14.95 -15.66
CA CYS A 213 -0.40 14.88 -14.23
C CYS A 213 -0.60 13.46 -13.69
N LEU A 214 0.29 12.53 -14.06
CA LEU A 214 0.27 11.13 -13.60
C LEU A 214 0.77 10.96 -12.15
N LEU A 215 1.36 12.01 -11.56
CA LEU A 215 2.05 11.90 -10.28
C LEU A 215 1.10 11.89 -9.08
N TYR A 216 -0.09 12.51 -9.19
CA TYR A 216 -0.96 12.77 -8.04
C TYR A 216 -2.39 12.30 -8.22
N THR A 217 -2.75 11.86 -9.41
CA THR A 217 -4.09 11.43 -9.73
C THR A 217 -4.13 9.93 -9.97
N SER A 218 -4.67 9.20 -9.02
CA SER A 218 -5.54 8.11 -9.43
C SER A 218 -6.71 8.76 -10.16
N PRO A 219 -7.12 8.28 -11.34
CA PRO A 219 -8.21 8.89 -12.07
C PRO A 219 -9.50 8.79 -11.26
N SER A 220 -9.81 9.85 -10.52
CA SER A 220 -11.19 10.04 -10.12
C SER A 220 -11.97 10.40 -11.39
N PRO A 221 -13.14 9.82 -11.64
CA PRO A 221 -14.00 10.17 -12.78
C PRO A 221 -14.26 11.68 -12.88
N ARG A 222 -14.33 12.37 -11.74
CA ARG A 222 -14.53 13.83 -11.67
C ARG A 222 -13.32 14.63 -12.16
N ASP A 223 -12.12 14.11 -12.04
CA ASP A 223 -10.90 14.80 -12.49
C ASP A 223 -10.71 14.61 -14.01
N ARG A 224 -11.19 13.47 -14.60
CA ARG A 224 -11.21 13.25 -16.06
C ARG A 224 -12.19 14.18 -16.80
N GLN A 225 -13.29 14.58 -16.18
CA GLN A 225 -14.26 15.49 -16.82
C GLN A 225 -13.73 16.93 -16.92
N ARG A 226 -12.91 17.39 -15.97
CA ARG A 226 -12.31 18.73 -16.01
C ARG A 226 -11.21 18.88 -17.06
N SER A 227 -10.48 17.79 -17.38
CA SER A 227 -9.44 17.80 -18.43
C SER A 227 -9.98 17.76 -19.86
N ARG A 228 -11.31 17.63 -20.05
CA ARG A 228 -11.99 17.59 -21.36
C ARG A 228 -12.77 18.86 -21.71
N MET A 229 -12.71 19.90 -20.90
CA MET A 229 -13.28 21.17 -21.31
C MET A 229 -12.37 21.84 -22.33
N PRO A 230 -12.82 22.07 -23.58
CA PRO A 230 -12.07 22.87 -24.52
C PRO A 230 -11.92 24.28 -23.93
N SER A 231 -10.73 24.85 -24.02
CA SER A 231 -10.53 26.27 -23.84
C SER A 231 -11.41 26.98 -24.86
N SER A 232 -12.52 27.53 -24.42
CA SER A 232 -13.31 28.43 -25.25
C SER A 232 -12.45 29.64 -25.59
N ALA A 233 -12.27 29.84 -26.90
CA ALA A 233 -11.65 30.99 -27.52
C ALA A 233 -12.27 32.32 -27.02
#